data_8184cb4bbf47929d4862de1681149d99
#
_entry.id   8184cb4bbf47929d4862de1681149d99
#
_cell.length_a   1.000
_cell.length_b   1.000
_cell.length_c   1.000
_cell.angle_alpha   90.00
_cell.angle_beta   90.00
_cell.angle_gamma   90.00
#
_symmetry.space_group_name_H-M   'P 1'
#
loop_
_entity.id
_entity.type
_entity.pdbx_description
1 polymer ?
#
loop_
_entity_poly.entity_id
_entity_poly.type
_entity_poly.pdbx_seq_one_letter_code
_entity_poly.pdbx_strand_id
1 'polypeptide(L)'
;MDTPKLTVVALTTREARIWDAGIDPHSRSVVVEAPGHRRNVHVRAAQEEQLHHRRIDDPAFYDKVIGGLPLTGDILLIGHGRGKANAMLSFVQHAERTRPDVAARVVGAIDNDLTSMTEGQILASARLWLSHHSLMR
;
A
#
# COMPACT_ATOMS: atom_id res chain seq x y z
N MET A 1 7.19 -8.60 -26.60
CA MET A 1 6.01 -8.80 -25.79
C MET A 1 6.21 -8.33 -24.37
N ASP A 2 5.33 -7.53 -23.92
CA ASP A 2 5.51 -6.91 -22.63
C ASP A 2 5.05 -7.80 -21.51
N THR A 3 5.93 -7.97 -20.54
CA THR A 3 5.55 -8.62 -19.30
C THR A 3 4.62 -7.67 -18.56
N PRO A 4 3.49 -8.17 -18.02
CA PRO A 4 2.63 -7.31 -17.23
C PRO A 4 3.42 -6.73 -16.08
N LYS A 5 3.31 -5.43 -15.90
CA LYS A 5 3.98 -4.78 -14.79
C LYS A 5 3.20 -5.03 -13.51
N LEU A 6 3.92 -5.35 -12.47
CA LEU A 6 3.35 -5.44 -11.15
C LEU A 6 3.87 -4.27 -10.32
N THR A 7 2.95 -3.50 -9.79
CA THR A 7 3.25 -2.43 -8.85
C THR A 7 2.99 -2.97 -7.45
N VAL A 8 3.95 -2.82 -6.56
CA VAL A 8 3.81 -3.25 -5.17
C VAL A 8 3.59 -2.01 -4.30
N VAL A 9 2.59 -2.06 -3.45
CA VAL A 9 2.30 -0.98 -2.50
C VAL A 9 2.32 -1.57 -1.10
N ALA A 10 3.31 -1.17 -0.31
CA ALA A 10 3.37 -1.52 1.11
C ALA A 10 2.68 -0.41 1.89
N LEU A 11 1.54 -0.72 2.46
CA LEU A 11 0.60 0.29 2.95
C LEU A 11 0.36 0.16 4.45
N THR A 12 0.59 1.25 5.16
CA THR A 12 0.19 1.40 6.55
C THR A 12 -0.80 2.56 6.66
N THR A 13 -1.25 2.88 7.86
CA THR A 13 -2.10 4.05 8.05
C THR A 13 -1.33 5.36 7.95
N ARG A 14 -0.01 5.31 7.91
CA ARG A 14 0.85 6.50 7.94
C ARG A 14 1.59 6.76 6.65
N GLU A 15 1.89 5.70 5.91
CA GLU A 15 2.65 5.87 4.68
C GLU A 15 2.39 4.71 3.74
N ALA A 16 2.71 4.94 2.48
CA ALA A 16 2.73 3.91 1.46
C ALA A 16 4.08 3.96 0.77
N ARG A 17 4.65 2.79 0.53
CA ARG A 17 5.86 2.65 -0.29
C ARG A 17 5.45 1.98 -1.57
N ILE A 18 5.79 2.60 -2.69
CA ILE A 18 5.34 2.17 -4.01
C ILE A 18 6.55 1.76 -4.84
N TRP A 19 6.57 0.52 -5.30
CA TRP A 19 7.57 0.02 -6.24
C TRP A 19 6.88 -0.14 -7.59
N ASP A 20 7.10 0.82 -8.48
CA ASP A 20 6.43 0.85 -9.78
C ASP A 20 7.34 0.47 -10.94
N ALA A 21 8.61 0.21 -10.68
CA ALA A 21 9.59 -0.11 -11.71
C ALA A 21 10.06 -1.56 -11.67
N GLY A 22 9.43 -2.39 -10.84
CA GLY A 22 9.79 -3.79 -10.73
C GLY A 22 9.96 -4.22 -9.28
N ILE A 23 10.15 -5.52 -9.09
CA ILE A 23 10.23 -6.11 -7.75
C ILE A 23 11.54 -6.87 -7.53
N ASP A 24 12.57 -6.56 -8.31
CA ASP A 24 13.88 -7.17 -8.05
C ASP A 24 14.52 -6.55 -6.80
N PRO A 25 15.58 -7.18 -6.27
CA PRO A 25 16.15 -6.73 -5.00
C PRO A 25 16.70 -5.31 -5.00
N HIS A 26 16.94 -4.73 -6.16
CA HIS A 26 17.52 -3.40 -6.29
C HIS A 26 16.47 -2.32 -6.53
N SER A 27 15.21 -2.69 -6.62
CA SER A 27 14.14 -1.74 -6.88
C SER A 27 14.00 -0.76 -5.71
N ARG A 28 13.70 0.48 -6.06
CA ARG A 28 13.54 1.54 -5.07
C ARG A 28 12.08 1.95 -4.97
N SER A 29 11.66 2.23 -3.75
CA SER A 29 10.30 2.69 -3.52
C SER A 29 10.22 4.21 -3.58
N VAL A 30 9.00 4.67 -3.92
CA VAL A 30 8.59 6.06 -3.70
C VAL A 30 7.72 6.05 -2.45
N VAL A 31 8.00 6.95 -1.52
CA VAL A 31 7.26 7.00 -0.26
C VAL A 31 6.22 8.11 -0.33
N VAL A 32 4.99 7.75 -0.02
CA VAL A 32 3.88 8.70 0.11
C VAL A 32 3.46 8.71 1.57
N GLU A 33 3.53 9.87 2.20
CA GLU A 33 3.19 9.98 3.61
C GLU A 33 1.80 10.56 3.79
N ALA A 34 1.11 10.08 4.83
CA ALA A 34 -0.20 10.63 5.17
C ALA A 34 -0.05 12.10 5.55
N PRO A 35 -1.03 12.95 5.16
CA PRO A 35 -0.95 14.37 5.47
C PRO A 35 -0.83 14.60 6.98
N GLY A 36 0.09 15.47 7.35
CA GLY A 36 0.29 15.83 8.75
C GLY A 36 1.08 14.84 9.58
N HIS A 37 1.51 13.75 8.99
CA HIS A 37 2.23 12.70 9.73
C HIS A 37 3.48 13.21 10.44
N ARG A 38 4.19 14.13 9.84
CA ARG A 38 5.43 14.65 10.40
C ARG A 38 5.26 15.77 11.40
N ARG A 39 4.05 16.27 11.59
CA ARG A 39 3.83 17.47 12.38
C ARG A 39 3.55 17.14 13.82
N ASN A 40 4.29 17.84 14.70
CA ASN A 40 3.95 17.94 16.11
C ASN A 40 3.60 16.62 16.77
N VAL A 41 4.45 15.64 16.53
CA VAL A 41 4.22 14.32 17.07
C VAL A 41 4.06 14.34 18.58
N HIS A 42 4.84 15.19 19.25
CA HIS A 42 4.80 15.28 20.71
C HIS A 42 3.51 15.92 21.23
N VAL A 43 3.09 16.97 20.55
CA VAL A 43 1.93 17.74 21.02
C VAL A 43 0.64 17.01 20.80
N ARG A 44 0.60 16.15 19.81
CA ARG A 44 -0.65 15.56 19.38
C ARG A 44 -0.83 14.09 19.69
N ALA A 45 0.09 13.52 20.47
CA ALA A 45 0.02 12.09 20.74
C ALA A 45 -1.33 11.66 21.28
N ALA A 46 -1.85 12.38 22.26
CA ALA A 46 -3.15 12.04 22.87
C ALA A 46 -4.30 12.28 21.89
N GLN A 47 -4.21 13.33 21.11
CA GLN A 47 -5.26 13.63 20.12
C GLN A 47 -5.24 12.63 18.98
N GLU A 48 -4.06 12.19 18.59
CA GLU A 48 -3.95 11.19 17.53
C GLU A 48 -4.58 9.88 17.94
N GLU A 49 -4.46 9.53 19.21
CA GLU A 49 -5.07 8.31 19.69
C GLU A 49 -6.59 8.35 19.52
N GLN A 50 -7.20 9.48 19.83
CA GLN A 50 -8.64 9.64 19.64
C GLN A 50 -9.03 9.72 18.16
N LEU A 51 -8.18 10.33 17.35
CA LEU A 51 -8.45 10.49 15.93
C LEU A 51 -8.08 9.27 15.13
N HIS A 52 -7.36 8.33 15.74
CA HIS A 52 -6.85 7.17 15.03
C HIS A 52 -7.95 6.37 14.35
N HIS A 53 -9.09 6.22 15.01
CA HIS A 53 -10.20 5.47 14.44
C HIS A 53 -10.78 6.16 13.20
N ARG A 54 -10.67 7.47 13.13
CA ARG A 54 -11.16 8.22 11.97
C ARG A 54 -10.16 8.26 10.85
N ARG A 55 -8.87 8.09 11.17
CA ARG A 55 -7.80 8.19 10.17
C ARG A 55 -7.57 6.94 9.37
N ILE A 56 -8.17 5.84 9.78
CA ILE A 56 -8.13 4.62 8.98
C ILE A 56 -8.74 4.91 7.60
N ASP A 57 -9.71 5.81 7.57
CA ASP A 57 -10.37 6.24 6.34
C ASP A 57 -9.93 7.63 5.95
N ASP A 58 -8.65 7.85 5.73
CA ASP A 58 -8.14 9.14 5.32
C ASP A 58 -8.16 9.26 3.80
N PRO A 59 -9.23 9.85 3.22
CA PRO A 59 -9.33 9.90 1.77
C PRO A 59 -8.23 10.71 1.10
N ALA A 60 -7.73 11.75 1.78
CA ALA A 60 -6.66 12.55 1.20
C ALA A 60 -5.38 11.74 1.05
N PHE A 61 -5.08 10.89 2.03
CA PHE A 61 -3.92 10.02 1.94
C PHE A 61 -4.08 9.02 0.81
N TYR A 62 -5.23 8.37 0.74
CA TYR A 62 -5.46 7.36 -0.29
C TYR A 62 -5.47 7.97 -1.69
N ASP A 63 -5.96 9.19 -1.83
CA ASP A 63 -5.88 9.90 -3.12
C ASP A 63 -4.43 10.17 -3.51
N LYS A 64 -3.57 10.50 -2.54
CA LYS A 64 -2.13 10.67 -2.83
C LYS A 64 -1.49 9.37 -3.26
N VAL A 65 -1.86 8.27 -2.62
CA VAL A 65 -1.33 6.95 -3.02
C VAL A 65 -1.74 6.64 -4.46
N ILE A 66 -3.00 6.84 -4.77
CA ILE A 66 -3.50 6.60 -6.13
C ILE A 66 -2.76 7.47 -7.13
N GLY A 67 -2.53 8.74 -6.79
CA GLY A 67 -1.79 9.65 -7.66
C GLY A 67 -0.34 9.24 -7.90
N GLY A 68 0.22 8.43 -7.02
CA GLY A 68 1.58 7.92 -7.19
C GLY A 68 1.66 6.60 -7.95
N LEU A 69 0.53 6.01 -8.31
CA LEU A 69 0.52 4.74 -9.03
C LEU A 69 0.67 4.95 -10.52
N PRO A 70 1.28 3.99 -11.23
CA PRO A 70 1.28 4.06 -12.69
C PRO A 70 -0.14 3.91 -13.23
N LEU A 71 -0.34 4.36 -14.46
CA LEU A 71 -1.66 4.38 -15.07
C LEU A 71 -2.18 3.00 -15.46
N THR A 72 -1.29 2.04 -15.59
CA THR A 72 -1.65 0.68 -16.02
C THR A 72 -0.88 -0.35 -15.21
N GLY A 73 -1.30 -1.59 -15.31
CA GLY A 73 -0.63 -2.72 -14.68
C GLY A 73 -1.34 -3.19 -13.42
N ASP A 74 -0.92 -4.35 -12.95
CA ASP A 74 -1.50 -4.96 -11.76
C ASP A 74 -0.92 -4.32 -10.50
N ILE A 75 -1.71 -4.34 -9.42
CA ILE A 75 -1.32 -3.78 -8.13
C ILE A 75 -1.40 -4.87 -7.08
N LEU A 76 -0.32 -5.05 -6.34
CA LEU A 76 -0.26 -5.94 -5.20
C LEU A 76 -0.11 -5.12 -3.93
N LEU A 77 -1.03 -5.30 -3.00
CA LEU A 77 -0.96 -4.62 -1.71
C LEU A 77 -0.29 -5.52 -0.68
N ILE A 78 0.57 -4.93 0.14
CA ILE A 78 1.19 -5.63 1.26
C ILE A 78 1.00 -4.77 2.49
N GLY A 79 0.52 -5.36 3.58
CA GLY A 79 0.34 -4.60 4.79
C GLY A 79 -0.22 -5.46 5.89
N HIS A 80 -0.48 -4.82 7.02
CA HIS A 80 -1.05 -5.49 8.17
C HIS A 80 -2.56 -5.61 7.93
N GLY A 81 -3.00 -6.82 7.64
CA GLY A 81 -4.37 -7.06 7.20
C GLY A 81 -5.33 -7.50 8.29
N ARG A 82 -4.99 -7.24 9.56
CA ARG A 82 -5.82 -7.67 10.68
C ARG A 82 -6.26 -6.50 11.52
N GLY A 83 -7.42 -6.64 12.12
CA GLY A 83 -7.93 -5.68 13.07
C GLY A 83 -8.54 -4.46 12.43
N LYS A 84 -8.79 -3.47 13.27
CA LYS A 84 -9.51 -2.26 12.85
C LYS A 84 -8.69 -1.32 11.99
N ALA A 85 -7.38 -1.43 12.06
CA ALA A 85 -6.47 -0.54 11.32
C ALA A 85 -5.99 -1.19 10.04
N ASN A 86 -6.88 -1.84 9.31
CA ASN A 86 -6.54 -2.50 8.06
C ASN A 86 -6.55 -1.47 6.93
N ALA A 87 -5.39 -0.84 6.71
CA ALA A 87 -5.26 0.18 5.69
C ALA A 87 -5.47 -0.36 4.29
N MET A 88 -5.12 -1.63 4.04
CA MET A 88 -5.33 -2.22 2.71
C MET A 88 -6.82 -2.29 2.38
N LEU A 89 -7.63 -2.74 3.32
CA LEU A 89 -9.08 -2.80 3.09
C LEU A 89 -9.66 -1.41 2.90
N SER A 90 -9.27 -0.47 3.75
CA SER A 90 -9.76 0.90 3.64
C SER A 90 -9.36 1.53 2.31
N PHE A 91 -8.14 1.28 1.86
CA PHE A 91 -7.68 1.78 0.58
C PHE A 91 -8.51 1.21 -0.57
N VAL A 92 -8.73 -0.10 -0.57
CA VAL A 92 -9.51 -0.74 -1.64
C VAL A 92 -10.95 -0.20 -1.65
N GLN A 93 -11.55 -0.06 -0.47
CA GLN A 93 -12.91 0.48 -0.39
C GLN A 93 -12.97 1.92 -0.90
N HIS A 94 -11.98 2.73 -0.57
CA HIS A 94 -11.90 4.08 -1.08
C HIS A 94 -11.76 4.09 -2.61
N ALA A 95 -10.89 3.23 -3.14
CA ALA A 95 -10.71 3.15 -4.59
C ALA A 95 -11.98 2.68 -5.28
N GLU A 96 -12.70 1.72 -4.69
CA GLU A 96 -13.95 1.25 -5.26
C GLU A 96 -14.97 2.37 -5.40
N ARG A 97 -14.97 3.29 -4.45
CA ARG A 97 -15.91 4.42 -4.47
C ARG A 97 -15.48 5.55 -5.41
N THR A 98 -14.16 5.81 -5.50
CA THR A 98 -13.68 7.01 -6.18
C THR A 98 -12.91 6.73 -7.46
N ARG A 99 -12.27 5.60 -7.54
CA ARG A 99 -11.45 5.20 -8.70
C ARG A 99 -11.61 3.70 -8.93
N PRO A 100 -12.79 3.27 -9.42
CA PRO A 100 -13.01 1.84 -9.64
C PRO A 100 -12.05 1.22 -10.66
N ASP A 101 -11.48 2.02 -11.54
CA ASP A 101 -10.45 1.55 -12.46
C ASP A 101 -9.20 1.09 -11.70
N VAL A 102 -8.84 1.81 -10.64
CA VAL A 102 -7.68 1.42 -9.80
C VAL A 102 -8.03 0.17 -9.00
N ALA A 103 -9.21 0.15 -8.40
CA ALA A 103 -9.63 -1.00 -7.60
C ALA A 103 -9.62 -2.29 -8.42
N ALA A 104 -10.01 -2.21 -9.69
CA ALA A 104 -10.05 -3.37 -10.58
C ALA A 104 -8.65 -3.92 -10.89
N ARG A 105 -7.61 -3.11 -10.70
CA ARG A 105 -6.23 -3.53 -10.95
C ARG A 105 -5.58 -4.23 -9.75
N VAL A 106 -6.20 -4.17 -8.58
CA VAL A 106 -5.66 -4.82 -7.38
C VAL A 106 -5.85 -6.32 -7.51
N VAL A 107 -4.75 -7.05 -7.61
CA VAL A 107 -4.79 -8.49 -7.88
C VAL A 107 -4.55 -9.32 -6.63
N GLY A 108 -4.12 -8.72 -5.55
CA GLY A 108 -3.93 -9.45 -4.32
C GLY A 108 -3.54 -8.53 -3.17
N ALA A 109 -3.59 -9.09 -1.98
CA ALA A 109 -3.20 -8.41 -0.75
C ALA A 109 -2.52 -9.42 0.16
N ILE A 110 -1.35 -9.06 0.65
CA ILE A 110 -0.57 -9.92 1.53
C ILE A 110 -0.57 -9.33 2.92
N ASP A 111 -0.95 -10.14 3.91
CA ASP A 111 -0.94 -9.75 5.31
C ASP A 111 0.46 -9.99 5.88
N ASN A 112 1.21 -8.92 6.05
CA ASN A 112 2.55 -8.97 6.63
C ASN A 112 2.73 -7.83 7.62
N ASP A 113 3.55 -8.07 8.63
CA ASP A 113 3.89 -7.05 9.60
C ASP A 113 5.05 -6.21 9.05
N LEU A 114 4.68 -5.09 8.42
CA LEU A 114 5.66 -4.23 7.75
C LEU A 114 6.68 -3.62 8.72
N THR A 115 6.32 -3.47 10.00
CA THR A 115 7.24 -2.86 10.96
C THR A 115 8.46 -3.71 11.23
N SER A 116 8.36 -5.01 10.99
CA SER A 116 9.47 -5.94 11.21
C SER A 116 10.16 -6.36 9.93
N MET A 117 9.83 -5.72 8.79
CA MET A 117 10.35 -6.13 7.48
C MET A 117 11.21 -5.04 6.86
N THR A 118 12.32 -5.45 6.27
CA THR A 118 13.10 -4.56 5.40
C THR A 118 12.42 -4.46 4.04
N GLU A 119 12.81 -3.47 3.25
CA GLU A 119 12.28 -3.35 1.88
C GLU A 119 12.63 -4.57 1.04
N GLY A 120 13.82 -5.12 1.23
CA GLY A 120 14.20 -6.34 0.54
C GLY A 120 13.29 -7.51 0.87
N GLN A 121 12.88 -7.62 2.13
CA GLN A 121 11.95 -8.68 2.54
C GLN A 121 10.55 -8.46 1.98
N ILE A 122 10.12 -7.21 1.90
CA ILE A 122 8.82 -6.88 1.29
C ILE A 122 8.82 -7.29 -0.18
N LEU A 123 9.88 -6.95 -0.90
CA LEU A 123 9.99 -7.31 -2.31
C LEU A 123 10.10 -8.83 -2.51
N ALA A 124 10.78 -9.52 -1.57
CA ALA A 124 10.85 -10.98 -1.62
C ALA A 124 9.46 -11.59 -1.47
N SER A 125 8.64 -11.04 -0.57
CA SER A 125 7.24 -11.50 -0.42
C SER A 125 6.46 -11.30 -1.71
N ALA A 126 6.67 -10.18 -2.38
CA ALA A 126 5.98 -9.90 -3.65
C ALA A 126 6.39 -10.88 -4.73
N ARG A 127 7.70 -11.19 -4.82
CA ARG A 127 8.19 -12.16 -5.80
C ARG A 127 7.63 -13.55 -5.55
N LEU A 128 7.55 -13.93 -4.28
CA LEU A 128 6.99 -15.23 -3.92
C LEU A 128 5.51 -15.30 -4.29
N TRP A 129 4.77 -14.25 -3.99
CA TRP A 129 3.36 -14.18 -4.36
C TRP A 129 3.18 -14.29 -5.87
N LEU A 130 3.98 -13.54 -6.63
CA LEU A 130 3.88 -13.55 -8.08
C LEU A 130 4.18 -14.92 -8.66
N SER A 131 5.21 -15.57 -8.12
CA SER A 131 5.60 -16.92 -8.53
C SER A 131 4.42 -17.89 -8.39
N HIS A 132 3.71 -17.85 -7.27
CA HIS A 132 2.56 -18.72 -7.05
C HIS A 132 1.39 -18.40 -7.96
N HIS A 133 1.16 -17.12 -8.20
CA HIS A 133 -0.03 -16.72 -8.95
C HIS A 133 0.17 -16.78 -10.45
N SER A 134 1.40 -16.58 -10.92
CA SER A 134 1.65 -16.70 -12.36
C SER A 134 1.53 -18.15 -12.86
N LEU A 135 1.75 -19.11 -11.97
CA LEU A 135 1.59 -20.51 -12.34
C LEU A 135 0.13 -20.92 -12.53
N MET A 136 -0.79 -20.10 -12.03
CA MET A 136 -2.20 -20.42 -12.07
C MET A 136 -2.91 -19.84 -13.28
N ARG A 137 -2.21 -19.11 -14.09
CA ARG A 137 -2.80 -18.49 -15.28
C ARG A 137 -2.75 -19.38 -16.49
#